data_b10a6fa359e6437826d91b63afcd7eb9
#
_entry.id   b10a6fa359e6437826d91b63afcd7eb9
#
_cell.length_a   1.000
_cell.length_b   1.000
_cell.length_c   1.000
_cell.angle_alpha   90.00
_cell.angle_beta   90.00
_cell.angle_gamma   90.00
#
_symmetry.space_group_name_H-M   'P 1'
#
loop_
_entity.id
_entity.type
_entity.pdbx_description
1 polymer ?
#
loop_
_entity_poly.entity_id
_entity_poly.type
_entity_poly.pdbx_seq_one_letter_code
_entity_poly.pdbx_strand_id
1 'polypeptide(L)'
;MAEYYNLLDHAKQFNPNGEEYAVAKVLEQSNPVIKDMPMIESNDESGHTYAVQTGIPEGTWRRAYQGVEPTKHTQKVVHDTYGRLSAFSIVDVAVAEKGGKIAETRAAMAEHHLEGMAQGMARKVFYGSNADDEKSFIGIAPRYSALSGAESAANVISNGGSSDNVQSSIYLIGWGKNKAFGFYPKGTRAGIKRYDYSANGPVPCELESGKTFPGYKEQYEWLMGMAVADWRYSARVCNIQAPTSMDNDACKALFKNFMKAVNQIHNVDAVNLVAYCTRDVKFALRNGFLLSGGTLAPQVYMQNEVTQSGNKGYANHDLVIDGIHIKADDAIVQTEAVVS
;
A
#
# COMPACT_ATOMS: atom_id res chain seq x y z
N MET A 1 -23.31 -12.55 -10.52
CA MET A 1 -24.06 -11.76 -11.53
C MET A 1 -23.49 -10.36 -11.49
N ALA A 2 -23.03 -9.84 -12.61
CA ALA A 2 -22.63 -8.43 -12.65
C ALA A 2 -23.90 -7.56 -12.49
N GLU A 3 -23.96 -6.77 -11.43
CA GLU A 3 -25.04 -5.79 -11.24
C GLU A 3 -24.67 -4.54 -12.01
N TYR A 4 -25.52 -4.16 -12.96
CA TYR A 4 -25.39 -2.90 -13.68
C TYR A 4 -26.17 -1.81 -12.96
N TYR A 5 -25.59 -0.60 -12.93
CA TYR A 5 -26.24 0.60 -12.41
C TYR A 5 -27.53 0.89 -13.15
N ASN A 6 -28.65 0.94 -12.42
CA ASN A 6 -29.98 1.05 -13.00
C ASN A 6 -30.69 2.39 -12.66
N LEU A 7 -31.86 2.62 -13.30
CA LEU A 7 -32.65 3.84 -13.08
C LEU A 7 -33.09 4.05 -11.64
N LEU A 8 -33.24 2.98 -10.88
CA LEU A 8 -33.63 3.05 -9.48
C LEU A 8 -32.46 3.51 -8.60
N ASP A 9 -31.25 3.07 -8.95
CA ASP A 9 -30.02 3.50 -8.30
C ASP A 9 -29.71 4.97 -8.63
N HIS A 10 -29.96 5.38 -9.89
CA HIS A 10 -29.86 6.76 -10.30
C HIS A 10 -30.88 7.65 -9.55
N ALA A 11 -32.13 7.21 -9.42
CA ALA A 11 -33.16 7.95 -8.71
C ALA A 11 -32.86 8.14 -7.21
N LYS A 12 -32.07 7.26 -6.60
CA LYS A 12 -31.61 7.38 -5.22
C LYS A 12 -30.54 8.46 -5.02
N GLN A 13 -29.86 8.87 -6.08
CA GLN A 13 -28.79 9.89 -6.03
C GLN A 13 -29.31 11.32 -6.14
N PHE A 14 -30.56 11.51 -6.58
CA PHE A 14 -31.13 12.84 -6.83
C PHE A 14 -32.32 13.14 -5.93
N ASN A 15 -32.37 14.37 -5.47
CA ASN A 15 -33.55 14.96 -4.82
C ASN A 15 -34.73 15.04 -5.81
N PRO A 16 -36.00 15.10 -5.32
CA PRO A 16 -37.16 15.36 -6.17
C PRO A 16 -37.02 16.64 -7.01
N ASN A 17 -36.15 17.57 -6.62
CA ASN A 17 -35.87 18.83 -7.33
C ASN A 17 -34.75 18.66 -8.40
N GLY A 18 -34.19 17.45 -8.61
CA GLY A 18 -33.16 17.20 -9.61
C GLY A 18 -31.72 17.60 -9.19
N GLU A 19 -31.50 17.95 -7.93
CA GLU A 19 -30.17 18.21 -7.37
C GLU A 19 -29.57 16.90 -6.84
N GLU A 20 -28.27 16.68 -7.05
CA GLU A 20 -27.57 15.55 -6.44
C GLU A 20 -27.54 15.67 -4.92
N TYR A 21 -27.84 14.56 -4.23
CA TYR A 21 -27.56 14.49 -2.81
C TYR A 21 -26.05 14.57 -2.59
N ALA A 22 -25.62 15.33 -1.60
CA ALA A 22 -24.28 15.23 -1.08
C ALA A 22 -24.07 13.82 -0.51
N VAL A 23 -23.53 12.92 -1.33
CA VAL A 23 -23.28 11.52 -0.92
C VAL A 23 -22.13 11.54 0.07
N ALA A 24 -22.39 11.11 1.30
CA ALA A 24 -21.31 10.87 2.25
C ALA A 24 -20.47 9.69 1.76
N LYS A 25 -19.20 9.91 1.46
CA LYS A 25 -18.27 8.87 1.01
C LYS A 25 -17.84 7.97 2.19
N VAL A 26 -18.79 7.19 2.71
CA VAL A 26 -18.60 6.33 3.89
C VAL A 26 -17.60 5.21 3.62
N LEU A 27 -17.43 4.81 2.36
CA LEU A 27 -16.50 3.76 1.93
C LEU A 27 -15.13 4.29 1.51
N GLU A 28 -14.91 5.61 1.56
CA GLU A 28 -13.60 6.19 1.25
C GLU A 28 -12.55 5.71 2.26
N GLN A 29 -11.45 5.20 1.74
CA GLN A 29 -10.33 4.70 2.54
C GLN A 29 -9.11 5.62 2.40
N SER A 30 -8.39 5.78 3.50
CA SER A 30 -7.09 6.48 3.49
C SER A 30 -5.97 5.48 3.28
N ASN A 31 -5.37 5.50 2.08
CA ASN A 31 -4.27 4.62 1.70
C ASN A 31 -3.01 5.43 1.37
N PRO A 32 -2.31 5.96 2.38
CA PRO A 32 -1.12 6.80 2.18
C PRO A 32 0.05 6.04 1.53
N VAL A 33 0.09 4.73 1.61
CA VAL A 33 1.18 3.91 1.04
C VAL A 33 1.39 4.16 -0.45
N ILE A 34 0.32 4.34 -1.22
CA ILE A 34 0.41 4.61 -2.68
C ILE A 34 1.03 5.97 -2.96
N LYS A 35 0.79 6.96 -2.11
CA LYS A 35 1.34 8.32 -2.27
C LYS A 35 2.82 8.40 -1.89
N ASP A 36 3.24 7.61 -0.90
CA ASP A 36 4.61 7.62 -0.38
C ASP A 36 5.56 6.77 -1.23
N MET A 37 5.02 5.78 -1.95
CA MET A 37 5.79 4.84 -2.75
C MET A 37 6.39 5.50 -3.99
N PRO A 38 7.74 5.56 -4.13
CA PRO A 38 8.38 6.07 -5.33
C PRO A 38 8.14 5.12 -6.50
N MET A 39 7.69 5.65 -7.64
CA MET A 39 7.41 4.87 -8.85
C MET A 39 8.56 5.00 -9.83
N ILE A 40 9.11 3.87 -10.27
CA ILE A 40 10.24 3.77 -11.20
C ILE A 40 9.82 3.00 -12.45
N GLU A 41 10.35 3.38 -13.60
CA GLU A 41 10.15 2.62 -14.83
C GLU A 41 10.91 1.28 -14.76
N SER A 42 10.26 0.20 -15.17
CA SER A 42 10.85 -1.13 -15.24
C SER A 42 12.01 -1.19 -16.25
N ASN A 43 13.00 -2.03 -15.99
CA ASN A 43 14.09 -2.30 -16.92
C ASN A 43 13.77 -3.42 -17.93
N ASP A 44 12.70 -4.18 -17.67
CA ASP A 44 12.25 -5.29 -18.52
C ASP A 44 10.76 -5.14 -18.85
N GLU A 45 10.31 -5.76 -19.93
CA GLU A 45 8.91 -5.74 -20.37
C GLU A 45 7.99 -6.60 -19.49
N SER A 46 8.53 -7.66 -18.87
CA SER A 46 7.77 -8.62 -18.04
C SER A 46 7.76 -8.27 -16.55
N GLY A 47 8.67 -7.40 -16.10
CA GLY A 47 8.84 -7.06 -14.70
C GLY A 47 10.08 -6.23 -14.46
N HIS A 48 10.54 -6.16 -13.23
CA HIS A 48 11.77 -5.47 -12.86
C HIS A 48 12.80 -6.46 -12.33
N THR A 49 13.97 -6.48 -12.99
CA THR A 49 15.08 -7.37 -12.64
C THR A 49 16.17 -6.58 -11.93
N TYR A 50 16.60 -7.07 -10.77
CA TYR A 50 17.70 -6.47 -10.02
C TYR A 50 18.59 -7.53 -9.40
N ALA A 51 19.85 -7.16 -9.11
CA ALA A 51 20.80 -8.04 -8.45
C ALA A 51 20.93 -7.68 -6.98
N VAL A 52 20.79 -8.67 -6.11
CA VAL A 52 21.04 -8.55 -4.66
C VAL A 52 22.40 -9.14 -4.37
N GLN A 53 23.24 -8.39 -3.70
CA GLN A 53 24.57 -8.86 -3.28
C GLN A 53 24.41 -9.81 -2.10
N THR A 54 24.88 -11.06 -2.24
CA THR A 54 24.79 -12.11 -1.20
C THR A 54 26.11 -12.38 -0.50
N GLY A 55 27.24 -11.90 -1.06
CA GLY A 55 28.53 -12.05 -0.43
C GLY A 55 29.50 -10.93 -0.81
N ILE A 56 30.21 -10.43 0.19
CA ILE A 56 31.25 -9.42 0.05
C ILE A 56 32.61 -10.12 0.18
N PRO A 57 33.55 -9.94 -0.77
CA PRO A 57 34.88 -10.48 -0.63
C PRO A 57 35.63 -9.75 0.49
N GLU A 58 36.15 -10.50 1.43
CA GLU A 58 37.00 -9.95 2.48
C GLU A 58 38.45 -9.92 1.98
N GLY A 59 39.20 -8.87 2.31
CA GLY A 59 40.64 -8.77 2.07
C GLY A 59 41.42 -9.62 3.05
N THR A 60 42.58 -10.14 2.61
CA THR A 60 43.46 -10.95 3.46
C THR A 60 44.61 -10.11 3.98
N TRP A 61 44.81 -10.07 5.30
CA TRP A 61 46.00 -9.49 5.92
C TRP A 61 47.22 -10.36 5.60
N ARG A 62 48.26 -9.78 5.04
CA ARG A 62 49.46 -10.50 4.65
C ARG A 62 50.73 -9.89 5.24
N ARG A 63 51.73 -10.75 5.45
CA ARG A 63 53.11 -10.31 5.69
C ARG A 63 53.84 -10.07 4.36
N ALA A 64 54.99 -9.40 4.41
CA ALA A 64 55.84 -9.25 3.25
C ALA A 64 56.19 -10.66 2.65
N TYR A 65 56.13 -10.77 1.32
CA TYR A 65 56.37 -12.03 0.55
C TYR A 65 55.30 -13.14 0.72
N GLN A 66 54.21 -12.90 1.39
CA GLN A 66 53.09 -13.85 1.49
C GLN A 66 52.12 -13.65 0.33
N GLY A 67 51.67 -14.74 -0.29
CA GLY A 67 50.63 -14.71 -1.33
C GLY A 67 49.24 -14.34 -0.75
N VAL A 68 48.34 -13.86 -1.60
CA VAL A 68 46.92 -13.58 -1.29
C VAL A 68 46.06 -14.42 -2.21
N GLU A 69 45.06 -15.10 -1.66
CA GLU A 69 44.10 -15.86 -2.44
C GLU A 69 43.07 -14.88 -3.09
N PRO A 70 42.73 -15.08 -4.37
CA PRO A 70 41.71 -14.26 -5.01
C PRO A 70 40.34 -14.58 -4.44
N THR A 71 39.59 -13.53 -4.07
CA THR A 71 38.22 -13.61 -3.56
C THR A 71 37.27 -13.05 -4.59
N LYS A 72 36.02 -13.55 -4.61
CA LYS A 72 34.97 -13.05 -5.51
C LYS A 72 33.72 -12.65 -4.74
N HIS A 73 32.99 -11.65 -5.24
CA HIS A 73 31.64 -11.31 -4.76
C HIS A 73 30.64 -12.32 -5.33
N THR A 74 29.55 -12.51 -4.59
CA THR A 74 28.40 -13.32 -5.05
C THR A 74 27.14 -12.44 -5.10
N GLN A 75 26.32 -12.68 -6.12
CA GLN A 75 25.08 -11.95 -6.35
C GLN A 75 23.97 -12.94 -6.72
N LYS A 76 22.74 -12.59 -6.32
CA LYS A 76 21.51 -13.28 -6.72
C LYS A 76 20.68 -12.33 -7.55
N VAL A 77 20.24 -12.76 -8.72
CA VAL A 77 19.31 -12.00 -9.55
C VAL A 77 17.88 -12.31 -9.10
N VAL A 78 17.11 -11.28 -8.86
CA VAL A 78 15.69 -11.35 -8.50
C VAL A 78 14.89 -10.67 -9.59
N HIS A 79 13.78 -11.29 -9.98
CA HIS A 79 12.84 -10.76 -10.95
C HIS A 79 11.46 -10.64 -10.30
N ASP A 80 10.96 -9.40 -10.19
CA ASP A 80 9.64 -9.10 -9.69
C ASP A 80 8.71 -8.73 -10.85
N THR A 81 7.52 -9.33 -10.90
CA THR A 81 6.51 -9.10 -11.92
C THR A 81 5.55 -7.99 -11.52
N TYR A 82 4.87 -7.41 -12.50
CA TYR A 82 3.78 -6.46 -12.24
C TYR A 82 2.41 -7.15 -12.37
N GLY A 83 1.43 -6.63 -11.64
CA GLY A 83 0.02 -7.00 -11.77
C GLY A 83 -0.73 -6.00 -12.65
N ARG A 84 -1.80 -6.49 -13.29
CA ARG A 84 -2.73 -5.67 -14.09
C ARG A 84 -4.08 -5.63 -13.39
N LEU A 85 -4.49 -4.46 -12.96
CA LEU A 85 -5.83 -4.21 -12.42
C LEU A 85 -6.65 -3.48 -13.47
N SER A 86 -7.81 -4.02 -13.84
CA SER A 86 -8.70 -3.43 -14.86
C SER A 86 -10.12 -3.35 -14.32
N ALA A 87 -10.79 -2.24 -14.61
CA ALA A 87 -12.20 -2.03 -14.31
C ALA A 87 -12.91 -1.43 -15.52
N PHE A 88 -14.16 -1.84 -15.76
CA PHE A 88 -15.02 -1.25 -16.76
C PHE A 88 -16.12 -0.44 -16.07
N SER A 89 -16.31 0.81 -16.50
CA SER A 89 -17.48 1.62 -16.21
C SER A 89 -18.42 1.56 -17.41
N ILE A 90 -19.62 1.06 -17.21
CA ILE A 90 -20.64 0.94 -18.26
C ILE A 90 -21.93 1.58 -17.74
N VAL A 91 -22.41 2.60 -18.44
CA VAL A 91 -23.64 3.30 -18.10
C VAL A 91 -24.59 3.28 -19.28
N ASP A 92 -25.84 2.85 -19.08
CA ASP A 92 -26.87 2.85 -20.11
C ASP A 92 -27.20 4.28 -20.55
N VAL A 93 -27.44 4.47 -21.86
CA VAL A 93 -27.79 5.78 -22.44
C VAL A 93 -29.02 6.36 -21.77
N ALA A 94 -30.07 5.56 -21.51
CA ALA A 94 -31.29 6.03 -20.88
C ALA A 94 -31.08 6.55 -19.45
N VAL A 95 -30.06 6.03 -18.75
CA VAL A 95 -29.65 6.51 -17.42
C VAL A 95 -28.80 7.77 -17.53
N ALA A 96 -27.81 7.77 -18.42
CA ALA A 96 -26.87 8.86 -18.61
C ALA A 96 -27.52 10.14 -19.13
N GLU A 97 -28.50 10.02 -20.03
CA GLU A 97 -29.23 11.16 -20.63
C GLU A 97 -30.28 11.76 -19.73
N LYS A 98 -30.64 11.08 -18.64
CA LYS A 98 -31.64 11.58 -17.69
C LYS A 98 -31.16 12.89 -17.04
N GLY A 99 -31.94 13.96 -17.23
CA GLY A 99 -31.58 15.29 -16.76
C GLY A 99 -30.55 16.04 -17.62
N GLY A 100 -30.09 15.48 -18.74
CA GLY A 100 -29.13 16.12 -19.65
C GLY A 100 -27.68 16.22 -19.13
N LYS A 101 -27.33 15.46 -18.08
CA LYS A 101 -26.05 15.54 -17.36
C LYS A 101 -25.14 14.34 -17.62
N ILE A 102 -24.99 13.92 -18.90
CA ILE A 102 -24.21 12.75 -19.30
C ILE A 102 -22.78 12.78 -18.75
N ALA A 103 -22.09 13.91 -18.86
CA ALA A 103 -20.69 14.04 -18.42
C ALA A 103 -20.55 13.91 -16.91
N GLU A 104 -21.47 14.49 -16.13
CA GLU A 104 -21.48 14.43 -14.66
C GLU A 104 -21.73 12.99 -14.19
N THR A 105 -22.73 12.31 -14.76
CA THR A 105 -23.05 10.90 -14.43
C THR A 105 -21.87 9.98 -14.74
N ARG A 106 -21.22 10.13 -15.91
CA ARG A 106 -20.03 9.37 -16.28
C ARG A 106 -18.86 9.64 -15.32
N ALA A 107 -18.66 10.91 -14.92
CA ALA A 107 -17.59 11.28 -14.00
C ALA A 107 -17.82 10.69 -12.59
N ALA A 108 -19.06 10.74 -12.09
CA ALA A 108 -19.39 10.15 -10.79
C ALA A 108 -19.16 8.62 -10.78
N MET A 109 -19.57 7.91 -11.85
CA MET A 109 -19.29 6.48 -11.97
C MET A 109 -17.80 6.18 -12.06
N ALA A 110 -17.04 6.99 -12.80
CA ALA A 110 -15.60 6.88 -12.90
C ALA A 110 -14.90 7.00 -11.54
N GLU A 111 -15.32 7.97 -10.71
CA GLU A 111 -14.76 8.20 -9.37
C GLU A 111 -14.89 6.95 -8.48
N HIS A 112 -16.06 6.31 -8.47
CA HIS A 112 -16.27 5.08 -7.70
C HIS A 112 -15.36 3.93 -8.16
N HIS A 113 -15.17 3.75 -9.46
CA HIS A 113 -14.25 2.73 -9.98
C HIS A 113 -12.79 3.03 -9.63
N LEU A 114 -12.37 4.29 -9.73
CA LEU A 114 -11.01 4.71 -9.38
C LEU A 114 -10.71 4.50 -7.89
N GLU A 115 -11.67 4.83 -7.02
CA GLU A 115 -11.56 4.60 -5.58
C GLU A 115 -11.44 3.10 -5.28
N GLY A 116 -12.30 2.25 -5.84
CA GLY A 116 -12.23 0.80 -5.67
C GLY A 116 -10.90 0.21 -6.17
N MET A 117 -10.37 0.71 -7.29
CA MET A 117 -9.06 0.30 -7.81
C MET A 117 -7.93 0.74 -6.87
N ALA A 118 -7.99 1.95 -6.30
CA ALA A 118 -6.99 2.45 -5.35
C ALA A 118 -6.95 1.59 -4.07
N GLN A 119 -8.12 1.25 -3.52
CA GLN A 119 -8.24 0.35 -2.36
C GLN A 119 -7.69 -1.05 -2.67
N GLY A 120 -8.06 -1.64 -3.81
CA GLY A 120 -7.57 -2.93 -4.25
C GLY A 120 -6.06 -2.97 -4.45
N MET A 121 -5.50 -1.91 -5.02
CA MET A 121 -4.06 -1.79 -5.25
C MET A 121 -3.29 -1.62 -3.93
N ALA A 122 -3.75 -0.75 -3.02
CA ALA A 122 -3.15 -0.57 -1.70
C ALA A 122 -3.10 -1.89 -0.92
N ARG A 123 -4.18 -2.67 -0.96
CA ARG A 123 -4.22 -3.98 -0.32
C ARG A 123 -3.20 -4.95 -0.92
N LYS A 124 -2.98 -4.93 -2.24
CA LYS A 124 -1.97 -5.78 -2.90
C LYS A 124 -0.54 -5.34 -2.60
N VAL A 125 -0.28 -4.05 -2.32
CA VAL A 125 1.03 -3.57 -1.84
C VAL A 125 1.41 -4.26 -0.52
N PHE A 126 0.47 -4.47 0.39
CA PHE A 126 0.74 -5.19 1.63
C PHE A 126 0.68 -6.71 1.45
N TYR A 127 -0.38 -7.26 0.86
CA TYR A 127 -0.74 -8.69 0.92
C TYR A 127 -0.68 -9.40 -0.43
N GLY A 128 -0.22 -8.74 -1.50
CA GLY A 128 -0.10 -9.41 -2.80
C GLY A 128 0.79 -10.65 -2.72
N SER A 129 0.36 -11.76 -3.33
CA SER A 129 1.10 -13.02 -3.37
C SER A 129 0.90 -13.68 -4.73
N ASN A 130 1.98 -14.01 -5.40
CA ASN A 130 1.94 -14.75 -6.66
C ASN A 130 1.60 -16.23 -6.44
N ALA A 131 1.78 -16.74 -5.22
CA ALA A 131 1.43 -18.11 -4.88
C ALA A 131 -0.09 -18.30 -4.78
N ASP A 132 -0.80 -17.27 -4.30
CA ASP A 132 -2.24 -17.32 -4.13
C ASP A 132 -2.99 -16.78 -5.37
N ASP A 133 -2.38 -15.84 -6.10
CA ASP A 133 -2.97 -15.20 -7.27
C ASP A 133 -1.87 -14.82 -8.27
N GLU A 134 -1.70 -15.63 -9.30
CA GLU A 134 -0.71 -15.42 -10.38
C GLU A 134 -0.89 -14.07 -11.13
N LYS A 135 -2.04 -13.42 -10.96
CA LYS A 135 -2.37 -12.14 -11.62
C LYS A 135 -1.87 -10.92 -10.85
N SER A 136 -1.40 -11.13 -9.60
CA SER A 136 -0.91 -10.05 -8.76
C SER A 136 0.60 -10.08 -8.59
N PHE A 137 1.17 -9.01 -8.05
CA PHE A 137 2.58 -8.93 -7.68
C PHE A 137 2.79 -9.31 -6.21
N ILE A 138 4.04 -9.55 -5.82
CA ILE A 138 4.40 -9.89 -4.43
C ILE A 138 4.50 -8.59 -3.62
N GLY A 139 3.66 -8.48 -2.58
CA GLY A 139 3.63 -7.38 -1.62
C GLY A 139 4.69 -7.50 -0.51
N ILE A 140 4.52 -6.69 0.54
CA ILE A 140 5.44 -6.66 1.70
C ILE A 140 5.24 -7.86 2.63
N ALA A 141 4.01 -8.21 3.00
CA ALA A 141 3.74 -9.24 3.99
C ALA A 141 4.33 -10.61 3.64
N PRO A 142 4.24 -11.12 2.39
CA PRO A 142 4.87 -12.39 2.02
C PRO A 142 6.40 -12.37 2.10
N ARG A 143 7.04 -11.20 1.91
CA ARG A 143 8.50 -11.04 1.99
C ARG A 143 9.02 -11.04 3.44
N TYR A 144 8.15 -10.72 4.41
CA TYR A 144 8.42 -10.68 5.85
C TYR A 144 7.44 -11.59 6.59
N SER A 145 7.38 -12.86 6.17
CA SER A 145 6.38 -13.85 6.64
C SER A 145 6.93 -14.87 7.62
N ALA A 146 8.21 -14.86 7.96
CA ALA A 146 8.84 -15.84 8.84
C ALA A 146 9.65 -15.16 9.95
N LEU A 147 9.61 -15.73 11.17
CA LEU A 147 10.43 -15.30 12.30
C LEU A 147 11.83 -15.92 12.30
N SER A 148 12.05 -16.95 11.49
CA SER A 148 13.34 -17.67 11.38
C SER A 148 13.52 -18.30 10.00
N GLY A 149 14.75 -18.61 9.63
CA GLY A 149 15.06 -19.35 8.40
C GLY A 149 15.11 -18.53 7.11
N ALA A 150 14.57 -17.32 7.08
CA ALA A 150 14.65 -16.42 5.93
C ALA A 150 15.68 -15.32 6.17
N GLU A 151 16.26 -14.75 5.10
CA GLU A 151 17.20 -13.63 5.21
C GLU A 151 16.54 -12.40 5.88
N SER A 152 15.25 -12.16 5.59
CA SER A 152 14.46 -11.06 6.16
C SER A 152 13.95 -11.33 7.58
N ALA A 153 14.11 -12.54 8.12
CA ALA A 153 13.58 -12.92 9.44
C ALA A 153 14.12 -12.05 10.59
N ALA A 154 15.35 -11.55 10.46
CA ALA A 154 15.94 -10.63 11.44
C ALA A 154 15.13 -9.32 11.59
N ASN A 155 14.41 -8.91 10.54
CA ASN A 155 13.60 -7.70 10.50
C ASN A 155 12.10 -7.99 10.78
N VAL A 156 11.76 -9.21 11.20
CA VAL A 156 10.39 -9.59 11.61
C VAL A 156 10.37 -9.78 13.12
N ILE A 157 9.55 -9.00 13.81
CA ILE A 157 9.46 -9.00 15.28
C ILE A 157 8.03 -9.40 15.67
N SER A 158 7.90 -10.47 16.44
CA SER A 158 6.60 -10.88 16.99
C SER A 158 6.24 -10.07 18.22
N ASN A 159 4.98 -9.63 18.30
CA ASN A 159 4.40 -9.00 19.50
C ASN A 159 3.73 -10.02 20.44
N GLY A 160 3.80 -11.32 20.13
CA GLY A 160 3.37 -12.40 21.02
C GLY A 160 1.90 -12.82 20.89
N GLY A 161 1.13 -12.26 19.96
CA GLY A 161 -0.22 -12.75 19.66
C GLY A 161 -0.17 -14.16 19.10
N SER A 162 -1.08 -15.03 19.57
CA SER A 162 -1.10 -16.46 19.23
C SER A 162 -2.40 -16.94 18.60
N SER A 163 -3.45 -16.12 18.55
CA SER A 163 -4.73 -16.47 17.95
C SER A 163 -4.73 -16.18 16.46
N ASP A 164 -5.04 -17.17 15.64
CA ASP A 164 -5.05 -17.06 14.20
C ASP A 164 -6.21 -16.19 13.67
N ASN A 165 -6.01 -15.51 12.54
CA ASN A 165 -7.01 -14.67 11.86
C ASN A 165 -7.58 -13.49 12.70
N VAL A 166 -6.87 -13.05 13.74
CA VAL A 166 -7.21 -11.88 14.55
C VAL A 166 -6.00 -11.01 14.84
N GLN A 167 -4.97 -11.15 14.02
CA GLN A 167 -3.72 -10.42 14.16
C GLN A 167 -3.68 -9.19 13.24
N SER A 168 -2.86 -8.23 13.61
CA SER A 168 -2.49 -7.10 12.78
C SER A 168 -0.98 -6.92 12.80
N SER A 169 -0.46 -6.08 11.91
CA SER A 169 0.97 -5.79 11.83
C SER A 169 1.25 -4.30 11.69
N ILE A 170 2.47 -3.90 12.05
CA ILE A 170 3.06 -2.62 11.67
C ILE A 170 4.11 -2.92 10.60
N TYR A 171 4.01 -2.22 9.46
CA TYR A 171 4.96 -2.32 8.37
C TYR A 171 5.83 -1.06 8.33
N LEU A 172 7.11 -1.20 8.64
CA LEU A 172 8.10 -0.16 8.45
C LEU A 172 8.72 -0.34 7.08
N ILE A 173 8.56 0.64 6.20
CA ILE A 173 9.03 0.55 4.82
C ILE A 173 9.97 1.70 4.55
N GLY A 174 11.22 1.38 4.23
CA GLY A 174 12.23 2.35 3.79
C GLY A 174 12.12 2.58 2.28
N TRP A 175 11.41 3.62 1.90
CA TRP A 175 11.22 3.99 0.51
C TRP A 175 12.47 4.59 -0.12
N GLY A 176 12.84 4.14 -1.29
CA GLY A 176 13.98 4.67 -2.03
C GLY A 176 14.38 3.83 -3.23
N LYS A 177 15.07 4.47 -4.17
CA LYS A 177 15.65 3.78 -5.33
C LYS A 177 16.65 2.73 -4.83
N ASN A 178 16.56 1.49 -5.32
CA ASN A 178 17.34 0.32 -4.88
C ASN A 178 17.07 -0.13 -3.43
N LYS A 179 15.93 0.26 -2.84
CA LYS A 179 15.44 -0.17 -1.54
C LYS A 179 14.06 -0.82 -1.70
N ALA A 180 13.01 -0.20 -1.20
CA ALA A 180 11.63 -0.54 -1.55
C ALA A 180 11.07 0.52 -2.51
N PHE A 181 10.46 0.10 -3.60
CA PHE A 181 9.87 0.99 -4.62
C PHE A 181 8.81 0.26 -5.43
N GLY A 182 7.88 1.06 -5.97
CA GLY A 182 6.95 0.58 -6.99
C GLY A 182 7.55 0.74 -8.39
N PHE A 183 7.10 -0.08 -9.32
CA PHE A 183 7.50 0.05 -10.71
C PHE A 183 6.32 -0.14 -11.66
N TYR A 184 6.45 0.43 -12.85
CA TYR A 184 5.49 0.33 -13.93
C TYR A 184 6.18 -0.17 -15.22
N PRO A 185 5.45 -0.77 -16.16
CA PRO A 185 6.05 -1.36 -17.35
C PRO A 185 6.83 -0.35 -18.18
N LYS A 186 7.96 -0.82 -18.76
CA LYS A 186 8.81 -0.05 -19.65
C LYS A 186 8.06 0.55 -20.83
N GLY A 187 8.36 1.80 -21.17
CA GLY A 187 7.71 2.53 -22.28
C GLY A 187 6.28 3.00 -21.97
N THR A 188 5.84 2.92 -20.71
CA THR A 188 4.53 3.39 -20.27
C THR A 188 4.66 4.56 -19.28
N ARG A 189 3.54 5.05 -18.77
CA ARG A 189 3.51 6.05 -17.69
C ARG A 189 2.98 5.44 -16.42
N ALA A 190 3.47 5.89 -15.27
CA ALA A 190 2.91 5.54 -13.98
C ALA A 190 1.46 6.03 -13.85
N GLY A 191 0.63 5.24 -13.15
CA GLY A 191 -0.74 5.61 -12.85
C GLY A 191 -1.79 4.86 -13.69
N ILE A 192 -3.02 5.34 -13.59
CA ILE A 192 -4.19 4.71 -14.22
C ILE A 192 -4.34 5.24 -15.64
N LYS A 193 -4.47 4.33 -16.60
CA LYS A 193 -4.82 4.63 -17.99
C LYS A 193 -6.33 4.54 -18.16
N ARG A 194 -6.92 5.52 -18.82
CA ARG A 194 -8.33 5.53 -19.21
C ARG A 194 -8.44 5.32 -20.71
N TYR A 195 -9.27 4.36 -21.10
CA TYR A 195 -9.67 4.13 -22.49
C TYR A 195 -11.16 4.45 -22.61
N ASP A 196 -11.52 5.46 -23.38
CA ASP A 196 -12.91 5.83 -23.65
C ASP A 196 -13.34 5.22 -24.98
N TYR A 197 -14.14 4.14 -24.93
CA TYR A 197 -14.68 3.48 -26.12
C TYR A 197 -15.88 4.24 -26.69
N SER A 198 -16.45 5.15 -25.93
CA SER A 198 -17.65 5.93 -26.26
C SER A 198 -17.35 7.40 -26.57
N ALA A 199 -16.11 7.73 -26.94
CA ALA A 199 -15.70 9.10 -27.26
C ALA A 199 -16.51 9.72 -28.41
N ASN A 200 -16.97 8.90 -29.37
CA ASN A 200 -17.76 9.32 -30.54
C ASN A 200 -19.27 9.05 -30.39
N GLY A 201 -19.74 8.70 -29.19
CA GLY A 201 -21.13 8.38 -28.90
C GLY A 201 -21.33 7.01 -28.28
N PRO A 202 -22.58 6.64 -27.96
CA PRO A 202 -22.88 5.36 -27.33
C PRO A 202 -22.42 4.16 -28.17
N VAL A 203 -21.97 3.09 -27.48
CA VAL A 203 -21.55 1.84 -28.12
C VAL A 203 -22.43 0.68 -27.64
N PRO A 204 -22.62 -0.37 -28.43
CA PRO A 204 -23.32 -1.57 -27.96
C PRO A 204 -22.50 -2.24 -26.84
N CYS A 205 -23.15 -2.40 -25.68
CA CYS A 205 -22.62 -3.10 -24.52
C CYS A 205 -23.36 -4.42 -24.36
N GLU A 206 -22.65 -5.49 -24.06
CA GLU A 206 -23.21 -6.84 -23.97
C GLU A 206 -23.41 -7.23 -22.49
N LEU A 207 -24.58 -7.83 -22.21
CA LEU A 207 -24.89 -8.47 -20.93
C LEU A 207 -24.39 -9.92 -20.92
N GLU A 208 -24.24 -10.51 -19.73
CA GLU A 208 -23.93 -11.95 -19.57
C GLU A 208 -24.92 -12.88 -20.31
N SER A 209 -26.14 -12.39 -20.52
CA SER A 209 -27.18 -13.13 -21.27
C SER A 209 -27.03 -13.12 -22.81
N GLY A 210 -25.98 -12.47 -23.33
CA GLY A 210 -25.77 -12.25 -24.76
C GLY A 210 -26.67 -11.17 -25.36
N LYS A 211 -27.47 -10.46 -24.57
CA LYS A 211 -28.30 -9.34 -25.03
C LYS A 211 -27.47 -8.05 -24.98
N THR A 212 -27.68 -7.19 -25.99
CA THR A 212 -26.96 -5.92 -26.10
C THR A 212 -27.86 -4.72 -25.79
N PHE A 213 -27.27 -3.68 -25.26
CA PHE A 213 -27.90 -2.38 -25.01
C PHE A 213 -26.94 -1.25 -25.41
N PRO A 214 -27.43 -0.06 -25.80
CA PRO A 214 -26.59 1.10 -26.05
C PRO A 214 -26.09 1.69 -24.70
N GLY A 215 -24.79 1.89 -24.58
CA GLY A 215 -24.20 2.41 -23.34
C GLY A 215 -22.92 3.22 -23.57
N TYR A 216 -22.54 3.98 -22.57
CA TYR A 216 -21.23 4.62 -22.48
C TYR A 216 -20.29 3.67 -21.76
N LYS A 217 -19.18 3.31 -22.42
CA LYS A 217 -18.21 2.31 -21.92
C LYS A 217 -16.84 2.93 -21.82
N GLU A 218 -16.26 2.86 -20.63
CA GLU A 218 -14.90 3.26 -20.31
C GLU A 218 -14.16 2.10 -19.63
N GLN A 219 -12.86 2.00 -19.90
CA GLN A 219 -11.98 1.05 -19.21
C GLN A 219 -10.88 1.82 -18.48
N TYR A 220 -10.67 1.45 -17.24
CA TYR A 220 -9.56 1.90 -16.42
C TYR A 220 -8.58 0.76 -16.24
N GLU A 221 -7.32 1.00 -16.47
CA GLU A 221 -6.26 0.01 -16.35
C GLU A 221 -5.10 0.56 -15.54
N TRP A 222 -4.67 -0.18 -14.56
CA TRP A 222 -3.53 0.15 -13.72
C TRP A 222 -2.54 -1.01 -13.70
N LEU A 223 -1.31 -0.75 -14.20
CA LEU A 223 -0.22 -1.71 -14.18
C LEU A 223 0.81 -1.24 -13.16
N MET A 224 1.05 -2.05 -12.16
CA MET A 224 2.00 -1.75 -11.10
C MET A 224 2.61 -3.04 -10.54
N GLY A 225 3.87 -2.95 -10.17
CA GLY A 225 4.58 -3.97 -9.40
C GLY A 225 5.29 -3.33 -8.22
N MET A 226 5.79 -4.16 -7.32
CA MET A 226 6.58 -3.74 -6.18
C MET A 226 7.86 -4.56 -6.09
N ALA A 227 8.98 -3.89 -5.86
CA ALA A 227 10.29 -4.50 -5.65
C ALA A 227 10.84 -4.10 -4.28
N VAL A 228 11.50 -5.06 -3.63
CA VAL A 228 12.28 -4.85 -2.41
C VAL A 228 13.69 -5.31 -2.69
N ALA A 229 14.52 -4.39 -3.19
CA ALA A 229 15.88 -4.70 -3.60
C ALA A 229 16.81 -4.92 -2.40
N ASP A 230 16.55 -4.27 -1.28
CA ASP A 230 17.30 -4.46 -0.03
C ASP A 230 16.35 -4.63 1.15
N TRP A 231 16.21 -5.87 1.61
CA TRP A 231 15.31 -6.23 2.72
C TRP A 231 15.71 -5.59 4.06
N ARG A 232 16.95 -5.16 4.24
CA ARG A 232 17.46 -4.57 5.50
C ARG A 232 16.90 -3.19 5.83
N TYR A 233 16.23 -2.54 4.86
CA TYR A 233 15.61 -1.22 5.02
C TYR A 233 14.12 -1.25 5.29
N SER A 234 13.55 -2.44 5.46
CA SER A 234 12.15 -2.58 5.87
C SER A 234 12.05 -3.58 7.01
N ALA A 235 11.03 -3.44 7.85
CA ALA A 235 10.79 -4.33 8.98
C ALA A 235 9.29 -4.52 9.20
N ARG A 236 8.93 -5.61 9.88
CA ARG A 236 7.54 -5.90 10.25
C ARG A 236 7.45 -6.23 11.73
N VAL A 237 6.55 -5.57 12.45
CA VAL A 237 6.09 -6.02 13.77
C VAL A 237 4.77 -6.75 13.57
N CYS A 238 4.79 -8.06 13.73
CA CYS A 238 3.64 -8.94 13.49
C CYS A 238 3.01 -9.45 14.79
N ASN A 239 1.93 -10.22 14.66
CA ASN A 239 1.25 -10.85 15.79
C ASN A 239 0.77 -9.84 16.85
N ILE A 240 0.15 -8.74 16.39
CA ILE A 240 -0.46 -7.72 17.24
C ILE A 240 -1.94 -8.08 17.39
N GLN A 241 -2.31 -8.64 18.53
CA GLN A 241 -3.65 -9.09 18.82
C GLN A 241 -4.45 -8.02 19.57
N ALA A 242 -5.74 -7.85 19.21
CA ALA A 242 -6.72 -7.03 19.91
C ALA A 242 -6.21 -5.63 20.32
N PRO A 243 -5.73 -4.79 19.40
CA PRO A 243 -5.04 -3.52 19.71
C PRO A 243 -5.92 -2.53 20.50
N THR A 244 -7.25 -2.59 20.37
CA THR A 244 -8.20 -1.73 21.08
C THR A 244 -8.36 -2.07 22.56
N SER A 245 -8.10 -3.33 22.94
CA SER A 245 -8.26 -3.84 24.31
C SER A 245 -6.93 -4.13 25.03
N MET A 246 -5.81 -3.65 24.47
CA MET A 246 -4.50 -3.77 25.11
C MET A 246 -4.45 -3.02 26.42
N ASP A 247 -3.94 -3.67 27.48
CA ASP A 247 -3.59 -3.02 28.73
C ASP A 247 -2.33 -2.14 28.58
N ASN A 248 -1.99 -1.42 29.66
CA ASN A 248 -0.85 -0.49 29.65
C ASN A 248 0.48 -1.20 29.42
N ASP A 249 0.66 -2.41 29.92
CA ASP A 249 1.91 -3.16 29.77
C ASP A 249 2.04 -3.76 28.38
N ALA A 250 0.95 -4.22 27.78
CA ALA A 250 0.92 -4.65 26.39
C ALA A 250 1.20 -3.47 25.42
N CYS A 251 0.67 -2.28 25.70
CA CYS A 251 0.98 -1.08 24.92
C CYS A 251 2.47 -0.70 25.00
N LYS A 252 3.09 -0.78 26.21
CA LYS A 252 4.53 -0.57 26.37
C LYS A 252 5.36 -1.63 25.65
N ALA A 253 4.92 -2.91 25.69
CA ALA A 253 5.59 -4.00 24.98
C ALA A 253 5.53 -3.79 23.46
N LEU A 254 4.39 -3.37 22.93
CA LEU A 254 4.22 -3.02 21.52
C LEU A 254 5.18 -1.89 21.11
N PHE A 255 5.25 -0.82 21.91
CA PHE A 255 6.17 0.28 21.67
C PHE A 255 7.64 -0.18 21.70
N LYS A 256 8.03 -1.01 22.68
CA LYS A 256 9.38 -1.59 22.74
C LYS A 256 9.70 -2.45 21.51
N ASN A 257 8.75 -3.25 21.02
CA ASN A 257 8.93 -4.06 19.83
C ASN A 257 9.01 -3.20 18.55
N PHE A 258 8.25 -2.10 18.49
CA PHE A 258 8.38 -1.11 17.43
C PHE A 258 9.80 -0.49 17.40
N MET A 259 10.31 -0.06 18.55
CA MET A 259 11.68 0.50 18.64
C MET A 259 12.76 -0.53 18.31
N LYS A 260 12.54 -1.81 18.63
CA LYS A 260 13.44 -2.88 18.17
C LYS A 260 13.41 -3.01 16.65
N ALA A 261 12.23 -2.93 16.01
CA ALA A 261 12.11 -3.01 14.56
C ALA A 261 12.84 -1.83 13.89
N VAL A 262 12.72 -0.63 14.42
CA VAL A 262 13.48 0.55 13.94
C VAL A 262 14.99 0.31 14.04
N ASN A 263 15.46 -0.23 15.17
CA ASN A 263 16.89 -0.50 15.38
C ASN A 263 17.44 -1.62 14.49
N GLN A 264 16.61 -2.51 13.96
CA GLN A 264 17.03 -3.55 12.99
C GLN A 264 17.27 -2.98 11.59
N ILE A 265 16.75 -1.81 11.28
CA ILE A 265 16.94 -1.17 9.99
C ILE A 265 18.37 -0.69 9.87
N HIS A 266 19.05 -1.10 8.82
CA HIS A 266 20.51 -0.93 8.65
C HIS A 266 20.97 0.53 8.72
N ASN A 267 20.25 1.46 8.08
CA ASN A 267 20.52 2.90 8.13
C ASN A 267 19.22 3.68 7.89
N VAL A 268 18.65 4.19 8.97
CA VAL A 268 17.36 4.90 8.94
C VAL A 268 17.48 6.20 8.15
N ASP A 269 18.61 6.90 8.22
CA ASP A 269 18.81 8.19 7.54
C ASP A 269 18.98 8.06 6.01
N ALA A 270 19.27 6.86 5.51
CA ALA A 270 19.48 6.64 4.08
C ALA A 270 18.19 6.41 3.28
N VAL A 271 17.02 6.40 3.94
CA VAL A 271 15.72 6.10 3.34
C VAL A 271 14.63 7.01 3.89
N ASN A 272 13.57 7.19 3.12
CA ASN A 272 12.33 7.76 3.65
C ASN A 272 11.57 6.65 4.37
N LEU A 273 11.85 6.50 5.68
CA LEU A 273 11.23 5.47 6.51
C LEU A 273 9.85 5.90 6.98
N VAL A 274 8.84 5.13 6.63
CA VAL A 274 7.44 5.35 7.03
C VAL A 274 6.90 4.07 7.66
N ALA A 275 6.18 4.21 8.76
CA ALA A 275 5.49 3.11 9.41
C ALA A 275 3.99 3.15 9.06
N TYR A 276 3.45 2.03 8.59
CA TYR A 276 2.04 1.87 8.27
C TYR A 276 1.40 0.87 9.23
N CYS A 277 0.23 1.20 9.75
CA CYS A 277 -0.54 0.33 10.65
C CYS A 277 -2.03 0.67 10.59
N THR A 278 -2.86 -0.12 11.24
CA THR A 278 -4.28 0.22 11.41
C THR A 278 -4.45 1.37 12.41
N ARG A 279 -5.59 2.04 12.39
CA ARG A 279 -5.92 3.13 13.33
C ARG A 279 -5.84 2.68 14.79
N ASP A 280 -6.31 1.47 15.08
CA ASP A 280 -6.30 0.89 16.42
C ASP A 280 -4.89 0.59 16.91
N VAL A 281 -4.03 0.04 16.04
CA VAL A 281 -2.62 -0.18 16.34
C VAL A 281 -1.88 1.15 16.54
N LYS A 282 -2.18 2.18 15.73
CA LYS A 282 -1.64 3.54 15.92
C LYS A 282 -2.03 4.10 17.28
N PHE A 283 -3.27 3.88 17.72
CA PHE A 283 -3.73 4.30 19.04
C PHE A 283 -2.98 3.56 20.17
N ALA A 284 -2.86 2.23 20.10
CA ALA A 284 -2.12 1.43 21.08
C ALA A 284 -0.63 1.82 21.14
N LEU A 285 -0.01 2.07 19.98
CA LEU A 285 1.39 2.52 19.91
C LEU A 285 1.58 3.90 20.54
N ARG A 286 0.67 4.83 20.29
CA ARG A 286 0.66 6.17 20.91
C ARG A 286 0.54 6.05 22.43
N ASN A 287 -0.34 5.19 22.93
CA ASN A 287 -0.48 4.96 24.37
C ASN A 287 0.80 4.36 24.96
N GLY A 288 1.38 3.35 24.29
CA GLY A 288 2.65 2.74 24.73
C GLY A 288 3.78 3.75 24.80
N PHE A 289 3.85 4.66 23.83
CA PHE A 289 4.80 5.76 23.81
C PHE A 289 4.61 6.72 24.99
N LEU A 290 3.40 7.18 25.26
CA LEU A 290 3.08 8.07 26.38
C LEU A 290 3.35 7.42 27.74
N LEU A 291 3.07 6.12 27.87
CA LEU A 291 3.27 5.35 29.10
C LEU A 291 4.74 4.97 29.35
N SER A 292 5.57 4.97 28.31
CA SER A 292 7.02 4.69 28.41
C SER A 292 7.83 5.90 28.83
N GLY A 293 7.21 7.04 29.10
CA GLY A 293 7.81 8.32 29.45
C GLY A 293 8.48 8.34 30.82
N GLY A 294 9.65 7.68 30.92
CA GLY A 294 10.69 8.16 31.82
C GLY A 294 11.31 9.41 31.18
N THR A 295 11.77 10.34 31.89
CA THR A 295 12.52 11.62 31.75
C THR A 295 12.88 12.18 30.33
N LEU A 296 12.64 11.49 29.24
CA LEU A 296 12.73 11.98 27.86
C LEU A 296 11.29 12.11 27.33
N ALA A 297 10.71 13.31 27.57
CA ALA A 297 9.44 13.65 26.95
C ALA A 297 9.59 13.49 25.43
N PRO A 298 8.90 12.53 24.81
CA PRO A 298 8.94 12.39 23.38
C PRO A 298 8.29 13.62 22.77
N GLN A 299 9.00 14.29 21.88
CA GLN A 299 8.45 15.41 21.15
C GLN A 299 7.42 14.87 20.17
N VAL A 300 6.16 14.90 20.57
CA VAL A 300 5.04 14.74 19.65
C VAL A 300 4.98 16.03 18.83
N TYR A 301 5.69 16.07 17.73
CA TYR A 301 5.55 17.15 16.78
C TYR A 301 4.18 17.02 16.10
N MET A 302 3.24 17.84 16.52
CA MET A 302 2.09 18.16 15.70
C MET A 302 2.60 19.13 14.63
N GLN A 303 3.00 18.59 13.50
CA GLN A 303 3.34 19.42 12.36
C GLN A 303 2.03 19.98 11.78
N ASN A 304 1.71 21.21 12.16
CA ASN A 304 0.72 22.00 11.46
C ASN A 304 1.34 22.41 10.12
N GLU A 305 1.06 21.68 9.06
CA GLU A 305 1.24 22.22 7.72
C GLU A 305 0.26 23.38 7.54
N VAL A 306 0.71 24.58 7.83
CA VAL A 306 0.07 25.81 7.39
C VAL A 306 0.30 25.89 5.88
N THR A 307 -0.61 25.35 5.10
CA THR A 307 -0.67 25.65 3.67
C THR A 307 -0.80 27.15 3.51
N GLN A 308 0.07 27.76 2.68
CA GLN A 308 0.13 29.21 2.39
C GLN A 308 -1.16 29.78 1.75
N SER A 309 -2.20 29.03 1.61
CA SER A 309 -3.49 29.43 1.06
C SER A 309 -4.54 29.49 2.16
N GLY A 310 -4.51 30.43 3.06
CA GLY A 310 -5.60 30.96 3.90
C GLY A 310 -6.77 30.08 4.36
N ASN A 311 -6.89 28.87 3.86
CA ASN A 311 -7.86 27.86 4.29
C ASN A 311 -7.30 27.16 5.52
N LYS A 312 -8.03 27.18 6.61
CA LYS A 312 -7.81 26.38 7.81
C LYS A 312 -7.85 24.91 7.43
N GLY A 313 -6.72 24.35 6.95
CA GLY A 313 -6.57 22.91 6.78
C GLY A 313 -6.73 22.23 8.15
N TYR A 314 -7.53 21.19 8.21
CA TYR A 314 -7.63 20.34 9.39
C TYR A 314 -6.21 19.84 9.73
N ALA A 315 -5.76 20.05 10.97
CA ALA A 315 -4.48 19.58 11.44
C ALA A 315 -4.39 18.07 11.22
N ASN A 316 -3.51 17.64 10.33
CA ASN A 316 -3.18 16.23 10.20
C ASN A 316 -2.52 15.80 11.51
N HIS A 317 -3.20 14.93 12.26
CA HIS A 317 -2.65 14.35 13.49
C HIS A 317 -1.62 13.27 13.14
N ASP A 318 -0.51 13.68 12.52
CA ASP A 318 0.60 12.76 12.25
C ASP A 318 1.33 12.44 13.53
N LEU A 319 1.43 11.16 13.84
CA LEU A 319 2.26 10.66 14.91
C LEU A 319 3.67 10.45 14.36
N VAL A 320 4.64 11.20 14.89
CA VAL A 320 6.06 11.05 14.55
C VAL A 320 6.80 10.57 15.79
N ILE A 321 7.48 9.44 15.67
CA ILE A 321 8.31 8.87 16.73
C ILE A 321 9.70 8.68 16.16
N ASP A 322 10.71 9.28 16.78
CA ASP A 322 12.12 9.21 16.36
C ASP A 322 12.34 9.62 14.87
N GLY A 323 11.61 10.65 14.44
CA GLY A 323 11.66 11.12 13.05
C GLY A 323 10.86 10.28 12.06
N ILE A 324 10.25 9.17 12.48
CA ILE A 324 9.50 8.25 11.65
C ILE A 324 8.02 8.62 11.67
N HIS A 325 7.44 8.85 10.49
CA HIS A 325 6.01 9.09 10.35
C HIS A 325 5.22 7.80 10.49
N ILE A 326 4.24 7.78 11.40
CA ILE A 326 3.34 6.64 11.60
C ILE A 326 1.99 6.97 11.01
N LYS A 327 1.69 6.35 9.88
CA LYS A 327 0.46 6.59 9.11
C LYS A 327 -0.52 5.44 9.30
N ALA A 328 -1.79 5.81 9.51
CA ALA A 328 -2.85 4.82 9.45
C ALA A 328 -3.17 4.52 7.98
N ASP A 329 -3.24 3.24 7.63
CA ASP A 329 -3.58 2.77 6.28
C ASP A 329 -4.72 1.75 6.40
N ASP A 330 -5.82 2.04 5.73
CA ASP A 330 -7.04 1.24 5.81
C ASP A 330 -6.94 -0.06 4.98
N ALA A 331 -5.89 -0.21 4.15
CA ALA A 331 -5.62 -1.46 3.44
C ALA A 331 -5.04 -2.55 4.34
N ILE A 332 -4.53 -2.19 5.53
CA ILE A 332 -4.00 -3.15 6.51
C ILE A 332 -5.16 -3.76 7.28
N VAL A 333 -5.20 -5.09 7.33
CA VAL A 333 -6.28 -5.84 7.99
C VAL A 333 -5.93 -6.18 9.44
N GLN A 334 -6.98 -6.49 10.24
CA GLN A 334 -6.85 -7.01 11.61
C GLN A 334 -7.18 -8.52 11.68
N THR A 335 -7.13 -9.19 10.53
CA THR A 335 -7.45 -10.62 10.38
C THR A 335 -6.29 -11.40 9.78
N GLU A 336 -5.06 -10.95 10.06
CA GLU A 336 -3.86 -11.66 9.62
C GLU A 336 -3.72 -12.99 10.36
N ALA A 337 -3.15 -13.97 9.66
CA ALA A 337 -2.71 -15.23 10.28
C ALA A 337 -1.48 -15.00 11.17
N VAL A 338 -1.27 -15.89 12.13
CA VAL A 338 -0.08 -15.86 12.99
C VAL A 338 1.18 -16.11 12.14
N VAL A 339 2.18 -15.26 12.32
CA VAL A 339 3.52 -15.43 11.73
C VAL A 339 4.35 -16.28 12.68
N SER A 340 4.91 -17.38 12.17
CA SER A 340 5.70 -18.38 12.93
C SER A 340 7.17 -18.43 12.51
#